data_5bd0bbaacf238f885ca4ae2720bcf0ca
#
_entry.id   5bd0bbaacf238f885ca4ae2720bcf0ca
#
_cell.length_a   1.000
_cell.length_b   1.000
_cell.length_c   1.000
_cell.angle_alpha   90.00
_cell.angle_beta   90.00
_cell.angle_gamma   90.00
#
_symmetry.space_group_name_H-M   'P 1'
#
loop_
_entity.id
_entity.type
_entity.pdbx_description
1 polymer ?
#
loop_
_entity_poly.entity_id
_entity_poly.type
_entity_poly.pdbx_seq_one_letter_code
_entity_poly.pdbx_strand_id
1 'polypeptide(L)'
;ATVDQTAFSPRVTNGQRDRVLRAAASLVGVRGGTAAHQQLVNDYNSVKPLPVGYAVKATDDWCDIFVTTVFQREGLSGLIGRECGVERHIQIFKRLGIWNEDGTTTPKAGDIITFNWDQNSQQNNGFADHIGIVESVSNGIIHTIEGNSNNQVRRNTYRIGHGNIRGFATPRYQ
;
A
#
# COMPACT_ATOMS: atom_id res chain seq x y z
N ALA A 1 15.17 -2.84 -15.77
CA ALA A 1 15.01 -1.39 -15.99
C ALA A 1 14.83 -0.68 -14.64
N THR A 2 15.37 0.51 -14.53
CA THR A 2 15.25 1.33 -13.32
C THR A 2 13.91 2.03 -13.31
N VAL A 3 13.21 1.99 -12.18
CA VAL A 3 11.96 2.73 -12.00
C VAL A 3 12.29 4.21 -11.75
N ASP A 4 11.67 5.09 -12.52
CA ASP A 4 11.82 6.52 -12.32
C ASP A 4 11.01 6.94 -11.09
N GLN A 5 11.69 7.32 -10.02
CA GLN A 5 11.06 7.68 -8.75
C GLN A 5 10.40 9.07 -8.79
N THR A 6 10.61 9.85 -9.86
CA THR A 6 10.12 11.22 -9.95
C THR A 6 9.07 11.44 -11.03
N ALA A 7 8.81 10.46 -11.90
CA ALA A 7 8.09 10.66 -13.15
C ALA A 7 6.59 10.85 -13.01
N PHE A 8 5.96 10.25 -11.98
CA PHE A 8 4.50 10.27 -11.88
C PHE A 8 4.00 11.59 -11.32
N SER A 9 2.99 12.15 -12.02
CA SER A 9 2.30 13.36 -11.58
C SER A 9 0.80 13.17 -11.84
N PRO A 10 0.00 12.82 -10.82
CA PRO A 10 -1.44 12.63 -11.03
C PRO A 10 -2.12 13.94 -11.37
N ARG A 11 -3.23 13.84 -12.07
CA ARG A 11 -4.07 15.02 -12.36
C ARG A 11 -4.49 15.68 -11.05
N VAL A 12 -4.55 16.99 -11.07
CA VAL A 12 -5.09 17.74 -9.94
C VAL A 12 -6.61 17.64 -10.01
N THR A 13 -7.20 16.85 -9.12
CA THR A 13 -8.64 16.70 -8.95
C THR A 13 -8.98 16.73 -7.49
N ASN A 14 -10.28 16.85 -7.16
CA ASN A 14 -10.79 16.75 -5.79
C ASN A 14 -11.20 15.32 -5.43
N GLY A 15 -11.06 14.35 -6.35
CA GLY A 15 -11.42 12.97 -6.13
C GLY A 15 -10.55 12.29 -5.09
N GLN A 16 -11.14 11.39 -4.33
CA GLN A 16 -10.45 10.71 -3.24
C GLN A 16 -9.26 9.86 -3.75
N ARG A 17 -9.45 9.17 -4.89
CA ARG A 17 -8.37 8.37 -5.49
C ARG A 17 -7.14 9.23 -5.77
N ASP A 18 -7.33 10.38 -6.41
CA ASP A 18 -6.21 11.26 -6.75
C ASP A 18 -5.54 11.85 -5.51
N ARG A 19 -6.31 12.12 -4.47
CA ARG A 19 -5.75 12.59 -3.20
C ARG A 19 -4.83 11.55 -2.58
N VAL A 20 -5.25 10.28 -2.56
CA VAL A 20 -4.42 9.18 -2.04
C VAL A 20 -3.15 9.03 -2.87
N LEU A 21 -3.28 9.05 -4.20
CA LEU A 21 -2.12 8.89 -5.09
C LEU A 21 -1.12 10.03 -4.93
N ARG A 22 -1.60 11.28 -4.83
CA ARG A 22 -0.71 12.43 -4.59
C ARG A 22 -0.05 12.36 -3.22
N ALA A 23 -0.80 11.96 -2.20
CA ALA A 23 -0.24 11.82 -0.86
C ALA A 23 0.86 10.76 -0.83
N ALA A 24 0.62 9.60 -1.45
CA ALA A 24 1.62 8.55 -1.54
C ALA A 24 2.85 9.02 -2.34
N ALA A 25 2.64 9.63 -3.50
CA ALA A 25 3.72 10.10 -4.36
C ALA A 25 4.59 11.16 -3.66
N SER A 26 4.00 12.02 -2.84
CA SER A 26 4.74 13.05 -2.10
C SER A 26 5.72 12.47 -1.08
N LEU A 27 5.54 11.22 -0.69
CA LEU A 27 6.38 10.55 0.31
C LEU A 27 7.49 9.70 -0.33
N VAL A 28 7.53 9.57 -1.65
CA VAL A 28 8.59 8.81 -2.33
C VAL A 28 9.95 9.39 -1.94
N GLY A 29 10.86 8.51 -1.52
CA GLY A 29 12.19 8.90 -1.06
C GLY A 29 12.33 8.96 0.47
N VAL A 30 11.23 8.94 1.22
CA VAL A 30 11.30 8.88 2.69
C VAL A 30 12.02 7.59 3.09
N ARG A 31 13.04 7.71 3.93
CA ARG A 31 13.86 6.58 4.39
C ARG A 31 13.53 6.23 5.83
N GLY A 32 13.60 4.93 6.13
CA GLY A 32 13.49 4.45 7.51
C GLY A 32 14.54 5.09 8.41
N GLY A 33 14.15 5.42 9.63
CA GLY A 33 15.02 6.04 10.62
C GLY A 33 15.14 7.56 10.52
N THR A 34 14.49 8.18 9.54
CA THR A 34 14.47 9.64 9.40
C THR A 34 13.30 10.26 10.18
N ALA A 35 13.34 11.59 10.33
CA ALA A 35 12.25 12.32 10.97
C ALA A 35 10.91 12.11 10.24
N ALA A 36 10.94 12.08 8.90
CA ALA A 36 9.73 11.85 8.11
C ALA A 36 9.13 10.45 8.35
N HIS A 37 9.97 9.44 8.46
CA HIS A 37 9.53 8.08 8.81
C HIS A 37 8.96 8.05 10.23
N GLN A 38 9.64 8.68 11.19
CA GLN A 38 9.15 8.75 12.56
C GLN A 38 7.79 9.44 12.62
N GLN A 39 7.57 10.45 11.77
CA GLN A 39 6.27 11.12 11.72
C GLN A 39 5.16 10.19 11.24
N LEU A 40 5.45 9.32 10.26
CA LEU A 40 4.48 8.29 9.84
C LEU A 40 4.12 7.37 11.02
N VAL A 41 5.12 6.92 11.77
CA VAL A 41 4.92 6.08 12.95
C VAL A 41 4.08 6.82 14.00
N ASN A 42 4.41 8.07 14.28
CA ASN A 42 3.69 8.89 15.26
C ASN A 42 2.23 9.11 14.85
N ASP A 43 1.99 9.41 13.57
CA ASP A 43 0.63 9.62 13.06
C ASP A 43 -0.19 8.34 13.19
N TYR A 44 0.39 7.20 12.81
CA TYR A 44 -0.28 5.92 12.97
C TYR A 44 -0.67 5.67 14.43
N ASN A 45 0.26 5.88 15.36
CA ASN A 45 0.03 5.62 16.78
C ASN A 45 -0.91 6.63 17.42
N SER A 46 -1.17 7.77 16.80
CA SER A 46 -2.00 8.84 17.37
C SER A 46 -3.49 8.53 17.34
N VAL A 47 -3.94 7.56 16.53
CA VAL A 47 -5.35 7.21 16.39
C VAL A 47 -5.65 5.96 17.21
N LYS A 48 -6.56 6.11 18.17
CA LYS A 48 -6.95 5.04 19.10
C LYS A 48 -8.37 4.55 18.77
N PRO A 49 -8.70 3.28 19.03
CA PRO A 49 -7.83 2.24 19.58
C PRO A 49 -6.82 1.77 18.53
N LEU A 50 -5.62 1.40 18.99
CA LEU A 50 -4.60 0.86 18.10
C LEU A 50 -5.01 -0.53 17.61
N PRO A 51 -4.79 -0.84 16.32
CA PRO A 51 -5.00 -2.20 15.82
C PRO A 51 -4.22 -3.21 16.67
N VAL A 52 -4.89 -4.27 17.08
CA VAL A 52 -4.42 -5.31 17.99
C VAL A 52 -3.79 -4.77 19.29
N GLY A 53 -4.08 -3.52 19.64
CA GLY A 53 -3.55 -2.91 20.85
C GLY A 53 -2.05 -2.65 20.82
N TYR A 54 -1.43 -2.63 19.64
CA TYR A 54 0.02 -2.55 19.51
C TYR A 54 0.46 -1.18 19.00
N ALA A 55 1.29 -0.49 19.78
CA ALA A 55 1.94 0.74 19.33
C ALA A 55 3.18 0.36 18.50
N VAL A 56 3.20 0.77 17.24
CA VAL A 56 4.29 0.43 16.34
C VAL A 56 5.55 1.21 16.68
N LYS A 57 6.70 0.60 16.40
CA LYS A 57 8.03 1.20 16.64
C LYS A 57 8.68 1.53 15.32
N ALA A 58 9.63 2.47 15.35
CA ALA A 58 10.38 2.85 14.15
C ALA A 58 11.22 1.69 13.58
N THR A 59 11.47 0.65 14.38
CA THR A 59 12.22 -0.54 13.95
C THR A 59 11.32 -1.65 13.39
N ASP A 60 10.01 -1.49 13.47
CA ASP A 60 9.07 -2.47 12.91
C ASP A 60 9.00 -2.35 11.39
N ASP A 61 8.57 -3.42 10.72
CA ASP A 61 8.21 -3.34 9.30
C ASP A 61 7.10 -2.32 9.12
N TRP A 62 7.25 -1.44 8.14
CA TRP A 62 6.36 -0.29 8.00
C TRP A 62 5.68 -0.18 6.63
N CYS A 63 5.61 -1.27 5.89
CA CYS A 63 4.90 -1.26 4.60
C CYS A 63 3.41 -0.95 4.79
N ASP A 64 2.75 -1.60 5.73
CA ASP A 64 1.32 -1.36 5.97
C ASP A 64 1.06 -0.11 6.80
N ILE A 65 2.00 0.27 7.66
CA ILE A 65 1.95 1.56 8.34
C ILE A 65 1.91 2.69 7.31
N PHE A 66 2.72 2.60 6.25
CA PHE A 66 2.71 3.56 5.16
C PHE A 66 1.33 3.64 4.50
N VAL A 67 0.78 2.51 4.06
CA VAL A 67 -0.53 2.47 3.38
C VAL A 67 -1.63 3.03 4.30
N THR A 68 -1.70 2.53 5.52
CA THR A 68 -2.71 2.95 6.49
C THR A 68 -2.61 4.45 6.77
N THR A 69 -1.39 4.97 6.96
CA THR A 69 -1.18 6.38 7.32
C THR A 69 -1.47 7.31 6.15
N VAL A 70 -1.17 6.91 4.91
CA VAL A 70 -1.55 7.70 3.73
C VAL A 70 -3.07 7.92 3.70
N PHE A 71 -3.85 6.86 3.84
CA PHE A 71 -5.31 6.97 3.87
C PHE A 71 -5.79 7.79 5.07
N GLN A 72 -5.19 7.57 6.24
CA GLN A 72 -5.54 8.28 7.45
C GLN A 72 -5.34 9.78 7.32
N ARG A 73 -4.21 10.22 6.77
CA ARG A 73 -3.89 11.65 6.57
C ARG A 73 -4.89 12.33 5.65
N GLU A 74 -5.47 11.58 4.72
CA GLU A 74 -6.48 12.11 3.80
C GLU A 74 -7.90 12.03 4.36
N GLY A 75 -8.06 11.57 5.60
CA GLY A 75 -9.37 11.39 6.21
C GLY A 75 -10.15 10.20 5.65
N LEU A 76 -9.46 9.23 5.07
CA LEU A 76 -10.07 8.13 4.31
C LEU A 76 -9.85 6.76 4.95
N SER A 77 -9.55 6.71 6.25
CA SER A 77 -9.36 5.43 6.95
C SER A 77 -10.55 4.49 6.80
N GLY A 78 -11.77 5.03 6.69
CA GLY A 78 -12.98 4.21 6.54
C GLY A 78 -13.01 3.38 5.26
N LEU A 79 -12.26 3.77 4.23
CA LEU A 79 -12.24 3.03 2.96
C LEU A 79 -11.50 1.70 3.05
N ILE A 80 -10.47 1.61 3.91
CA ILE A 80 -9.63 0.42 3.99
C ILE A 80 -9.45 -0.10 5.42
N GLY A 81 -9.90 0.62 6.44
CA GLY A 81 -9.59 0.31 7.81
C GLY A 81 -8.16 0.67 8.18
N ARG A 82 -7.74 0.27 9.39
CA ARG A 82 -6.40 0.56 9.90
C ARG A 82 -5.75 -0.72 10.38
N GLU A 83 -4.50 -0.94 9.97
CA GLU A 83 -3.72 -2.11 10.37
C GLU A 83 -2.23 -1.85 10.18
N CYS A 84 -1.41 -2.63 10.86
CA CYS A 84 0.04 -2.66 10.69
C CYS A 84 0.55 -4.02 10.22
N GLY A 85 -0.31 -5.02 10.12
CA GLY A 85 0.01 -6.36 9.63
C GLY A 85 -0.78 -6.68 8.37
N VAL A 86 -0.07 -7.08 7.31
CA VAL A 86 -0.69 -7.21 5.98
C VAL A 86 -1.77 -8.30 5.95
N GLU A 87 -1.48 -9.48 6.52
CA GLU A 87 -2.45 -10.58 6.50
C GLU A 87 -3.72 -10.22 7.29
N ARG A 88 -3.58 -9.51 8.42
CA ARG A 88 -4.74 -9.00 9.17
C ARG A 88 -5.48 -7.92 8.38
N HIS A 89 -4.76 -7.09 7.62
CA HIS A 89 -5.39 -6.07 6.78
C HIS A 89 -6.23 -6.71 5.68
N ILE A 90 -5.78 -7.81 5.09
CA ILE A 90 -6.58 -8.56 4.11
C ILE A 90 -7.92 -8.99 4.71
N GLN A 91 -7.95 -9.41 5.98
CA GLN A 91 -9.20 -9.77 6.64
C GLN A 91 -10.17 -8.57 6.71
N ILE A 92 -9.63 -7.37 6.93
CA ILE A 92 -10.43 -6.14 6.88
C ILE A 92 -10.96 -5.91 5.47
N PHE A 93 -10.13 -6.04 4.44
CA PHE A 93 -10.57 -5.91 3.04
C PHE A 93 -11.69 -6.88 2.70
N LYS A 94 -11.60 -8.11 3.19
CA LYS A 94 -12.66 -9.12 2.99
C LYS A 94 -13.96 -8.67 3.66
N ARG A 95 -13.90 -8.20 4.90
CA ARG A 95 -15.09 -7.72 5.63
C ARG A 95 -15.72 -6.51 4.96
N LEU A 96 -14.90 -5.63 4.38
CA LEU A 96 -15.38 -4.45 3.64
C LEU A 96 -15.93 -4.82 2.25
N GLY A 97 -15.75 -6.05 1.81
CA GLY A 97 -16.19 -6.49 0.48
C GLY A 97 -15.38 -5.91 -0.68
N ILE A 98 -14.13 -5.55 -0.44
CA ILE A 98 -13.27 -4.92 -1.46
C ILE A 98 -12.09 -5.81 -1.87
N TRP A 99 -11.97 -7.02 -1.33
CA TRP A 99 -10.85 -7.92 -1.60
C TRP A 99 -11.07 -8.72 -2.88
N ASN A 100 -10.00 -8.84 -3.68
CA ASN A 100 -9.92 -9.74 -4.82
C ASN A 100 -8.77 -10.73 -4.61
N GLU A 101 -9.12 -11.99 -4.46
CA GLU A 101 -8.17 -13.07 -4.17
C GLU A 101 -7.30 -13.42 -5.39
N ASP A 102 -7.72 -13.07 -6.60
CA ASP A 102 -7.03 -13.45 -7.83
C ASP A 102 -5.91 -12.48 -8.16
N GLY A 103 -4.68 -12.88 -7.87
CA GLY A 103 -3.48 -12.10 -8.13
C GLY A 103 -3.13 -11.94 -9.62
N THR A 104 -3.84 -12.61 -10.51
CA THR A 104 -3.62 -12.48 -11.96
C THR A 104 -4.46 -11.38 -12.61
N THR A 105 -5.39 -10.79 -11.88
CA THR A 105 -6.26 -9.74 -12.42
C THR A 105 -5.48 -8.45 -12.65
N THR A 106 -6.02 -7.58 -13.52
CA THR A 106 -5.45 -6.26 -13.77
C THR A 106 -6.01 -5.28 -12.75
N PRO A 107 -5.18 -4.72 -11.87
CA PRO A 107 -5.64 -3.68 -10.95
C PRO A 107 -5.76 -2.34 -11.67
N LYS A 108 -6.25 -1.34 -10.95
CA LYS A 108 -6.30 0.03 -11.43
C LYS A 108 -5.67 0.98 -10.42
N ALA A 109 -5.35 2.17 -10.88
CA ALA A 109 -4.75 3.20 -10.03
C ALA A 109 -5.58 3.41 -8.76
N GLY A 110 -4.92 3.46 -7.62
CA GLY A 110 -5.56 3.60 -6.31
C GLY A 110 -5.90 2.28 -5.63
N ASP A 111 -5.82 1.15 -6.33
CA ASP A 111 -5.97 -0.15 -5.70
C ASP A 111 -4.82 -0.43 -4.74
N ILE A 112 -5.06 -1.33 -3.80
CA ILE A 112 -4.05 -1.84 -2.89
C ILE A 112 -3.54 -3.17 -3.41
N ILE A 113 -2.24 -3.35 -3.46
CA ILE A 113 -1.60 -4.59 -3.88
C ILE A 113 -0.92 -5.25 -2.70
N THR A 114 -1.05 -6.56 -2.59
CA THR A 114 -0.41 -7.34 -1.54
C THR A 114 0.46 -8.43 -2.13
N PHE A 115 1.46 -8.84 -1.38
CA PHE A 115 2.47 -9.80 -1.83
C PHE A 115 2.72 -10.88 -0.80
N ASN A 116 3.04 -12.07 -1.29
CA ASN A 116 3.67 -13.14 -0.52
C ASN A 116 4.98 -13.48 -1.23
N TRP A 117 6.11 -13.07 -0.64
CA TRP A 117 7.42 -13.27 -1.25
C TRP A 117 7.89 -14.72 -1.22
N ASP A 118 7.27 -15.56 -0.38
CA ASP A 118 7.67 -16.97 -0.22
C ASP A 118 7.22 -17.86 -1.38
N GLN A 119 6.33 -17.33 -2.25
CA GLN A 119 5.85 -18.07 -3.40
C GLN A 119 5.88 -17.18 -4.64
N ASN A 120 6.50 -17.65 -5.72
CA ASN A 120 6.55 -16.91 -6.98
C ASN A 120 5.83 -17.70 -8.08
N SER A 121 4.56 -17.94 -7.84
CA SER A 121 3.67 -18.62 -8.80
C SER A 121 2.21 -18.31 -8.46
N GLN A 122 1.36 -18.27 -9.45
CA GLN A 122 -0.07 -18.05 -9.25
C GLN A 122 -0.82 -19.39 -9.28
N GLN A 123 -1.95 -19.57 -8.63
CA GLN A 123 -2.52 -18.57 -7.70
C GLN A 123 -1.71 -18.57 -6.41
N ASN A 124 -1.42 -17.38 -5.90
CA ASN A 124 -0.66 -17.21 -4.67
C ASN A 124 -1.63 -16.86 -3.54
N ASN A 125 -1.92 -17.84 -2.69
CA ASN A 125 -2.85 -17.67 -1.57
C ASN A 125 -2.18 -17.90 -0.20
N GLY A 126 -0.87 -17.80 -0.14
CA GLY A 126 -0.11 -17.92 1.10
C GLY A 126 -0.21 -16.69 1.99
N PHE A 127 0.53 -16.71 3.09
CA PHE A 127 0.54 -15.61 4.06
C PHE A 127 1.15 -14.35 3.43
N ALA A 128 0.40 -13.25 3.47
CA ALA A 128 0.86 -11.98 2.90
C ALA A 128 1.86 -11.29 3.83
N ASP A 129 2.96 -10.80 3.26
CA ASP A 129 4.05 -10.20 4.01
C ASP A 129 4.43 -8.79 3.52
N HIS A 130 3.81 -8.28 2.46
CA HIS A 130 4.11 -6.93 1.94
C HIS A 130 2.87 -6.33 1.27
N ILE A 131 2.84 -4.99 1.21
CA ILE A 131 1.69 -4.25 0.71
C ILE A 131 2.16 -2.93 0.09
N GLY A 132 1.42 -2.46 -0.89
CA GLY A 132 1.65 -1.17 -1.53
C GLY A 132 0.39 -0.59 -2.13
N ILE A 133 0.54 0.55 -2.80
CA ILE A 133 -0.54 1.24 -3.50
C ILE A 133 -0.21 1.19 -4.99
N VAL A 134 -1.19 0.79 -5.82
CA VAL A 134 -1.05 0.82 -7.27
C VAL A 134 -1.14 2.27 -7.73
N GLU A 135 -0.08 2.77 -8.34
CA GLU A 135 -0.03 4.13 -8.85
C GLU A 135 -0.63 4.22 -10.25
N SER A 136 -0.28 3.26 -11.10
CA SER A 136 -0.80 3.19 -12.47
C SER A 136 -0.58 1.79 -13.05
N VAL A 137 -1.24 1.51 -14.17
CA VAL A 137 -1.01 0.28 -14.93
C VAL A 137 -0.89 0.68 -16.40
N SER A 138 0.18 0.25 -17.06
CA SER A 138 0.39 0.53 -18.46
C SER A 138 1.22 -0.55 -19.12
N ASN A 139 0.85 -0.94 -20.34
CA ASN A 139 1.59 -1.93 -21.15
C ASN A 139 1.88 -3.24 -20.42
N GLY A 140 0.91 -3.72 -19.65
CA GLY A 140 1.04 -4.97 -18.89
C GLY A 140 1.89 -4.86 -17.62
N ILE A 141 2.26 -3.65 -17.22
CA ILE A 141 3.10 -3.39 -16.04
C ILE A 141 2.31 -2.64 -14.99
N ILE A 142 2.36 -3.15 -13.76
CA ILE A 142 1.80 -2.51 -12.58
C ILE A 142 2.88 -1.64 -11.96
N HIS A 143 2.61 -0.36 -11.81
CA HIS A 143 3.50 0.59 -11.14
C HIS A 143 2.95 0.84 -9.74
N THR A 144 3.81 0.71 -8.72
CA THR A 144 3.41 0.81 -7.32
C THR A 144 4.16 1.90 -6.59
N ILE A 145 3.62 2.31 -5.44
CA ILE A 145 4.34 3.06 -4.42
C ILE A 145 4.26 2.23 -3.14
N GLU A 146 5.40 1.91 -2.55
CA GLU A 146 5.50 0.99 -1.42
C GLU A 146 6.37 1.59 -0.32
N GLY A 147 5.90 1.50 0.93
CA GLY A 147 6.71 1.80 2.08
C GLY A 147 7.57 0.61 2.46
N ASN A 148 8.70 0.88 3.12
CA ASN A 148 9.65 -0.15 3.54
C ASN A 148 10.12 -1.06 2.40
N SER A 149 10.21 -0.51 1.21
CA SER A 149 10.84 -1.17 0.08
C SER A 149 12.30 -0.73 0.06
N ASN A 150 13.22 -1.64 0.40
CA ASN A 150 14.62 -1.32 0.67
C ASN A 150 14.73 -0.19 1.72
N ASN A 151 13.91 -0.29 2.77
CA ASN A 151 13.84 0.65 3.89
C ASN A 151 13.53 2.10 3.47
N GLN A 152 12.73 2.27 2.43
CA GLN A 152 12.29 3.59 1.98
C GLN A 152 10.94 3.51 1.27
N VAL A 153 10.30 4.65 1.03
CA VAL A 153 9.15 4.72 0.14
C VAL A 153 9.67 4.76 -1.29
N ARG A 154 9.30 3.75 -2.09
CA ARG A 154 9.82 3.59 -3.45
C ARG A 154 8.71 3.30 -4.44
N ARG A 155 8.95 3.67 -5.70
CA ARG A 155 8.21 3.14 -6.82
C ARG A 155 8.85 1.83 -7.29
N ASN A 156 8.00 0.82 -7.52
CA ASN A 156 8.41 -0.47 -8.05
C ASN A 156 7.51 -0.84 -9.22
N THR A 157 7.89 -1.87 -9.97
CA THR A 157 7.10 -2.37 -11.10
C THR A 157 7.00 -3.88 -11.05
N TYR A 158 5.84 -4.38 -11.51
CA TYR A 158 5.57 -5.81 -11.60
C TYR A 158 4.76 -6.09 -12.87
N ARG A 159 5.00 -7.22 -13.50
CA ARG A 159 4.14 -7.64 -14.61
C ARG A 159 2.78 -8.06 -14.05
N ILE A 160 1.72 -7.81 -14.82
CA ILE A 160 0.39 -8.36 -14.48
C ILE A 160 0.53 -9.87 -14.37
N GLY A 161 0.00 -10.45 -13.30
CA GLY A 161 0.10 -11.88 -13.02
C GLY A 161 1.40 -12.33 -12.37
N HIS A 162 2.25 -11.39 -11.93
CA HIS A 162 3.51 -11.73 -11.24
C HIS A 162 3.25 -12.70 -10.09
N GLY A 163 4.07 -13.74 -9.99
CA GLY A 163 3.83 -14.85 -9.06
C GLY A 163 3.82 -14.50 -7.58
N ASN A 164 4.47 -13.41 -7.17
CA ASN A 164 4.48 -12.98 -5.78
C ASN A 164 3.22 -12.20 -5.36
N ILE A 165 2.37 -11.80 -6.32
CA ILE A 165 1.16 -11.04 -5.98
C ILE A 165 0.18 -11.94 -5.24
N ARG A 166 -0.20 -11.52 -4.02
CA ARG A 166 -1.13 -12.25 -3.16
C ARG A 166 -2.59 -11.94 -3.51
N GLY A 167 -2.87 -10.71 -3.90
CA GLY A 167 -4.20 -10.24 -4.27
C GLY A 167 -4.30 -8.73 -4.16
N PHE A 168 -5.50 -8.21 -4.42
CA PHE A 168 -5.76 -6.77 -4.48
C PHE A 168 -6.96 -6.37 -3.63
N ALA A 169 -6.95 -5.12 -3.16
CA ALA A 169 -8.15 -4.50 -2.61
C ALA A 169 -8.49 -3.27 -3.47
N THR A 170 -9.78 -3.07 -3.72
CA THR A 170 -10.27 -1.93 -4.49
C THR A 170 -11.12 -1.03 -3.59
N PRO A 171 -10.53 0.05 -3.04
CA PRO A 171 -11.28 0.96 -2.18
C PRO A 171 -12.43 1.61 -2.95
N ARG A 172 -13.53 1.87 -2.25
CA ARG A 172 -14.72 2.49 -2.86
C ARG A 172 -14.57 4.00 -2.85
N TYR A 173 -13.63 4.51 -3.63
CA TYR A 173 -13.40 5.96 -3.77
C TYR A 173 -14.64 6.66 -4.33
N GLN A 174 -14.79 7.91 -3.90
CA GLN A 174 -15.79 8.83 -4.44
C GLN A 174 -15.15 10.04 -5.10
#